data_78e7e8d1ed18d0144dd3632727b2ed24
#
_entry.id   78e7e8d1ed18d0144dd3632727b2ed24
#
_cell.length_a   1.000
_cell.length_b   1.000
_cell.length_c   1.000
_cell.angle_alpha   90.00
_cell.angle_beta   90.00
_cell.angle_gamma   90.00
#
_symmetry.space_group_name_H-M   'P 1'
#
loop_
_entity.id
_entity.type
_entity.pdbx_description
1 polymer ?
#
loop_
_entity_poly.entity_id
_entity_poly.type
_entity_poly.pdbx_seq_one_letter_code
_entity_poly.pdbx_strand_id
1 'polypeptide(L)'
;MVRVRLLAIVLFAFPGLIPAQIIDYHQHIYSPVAGPISIAGWRGVTSDELIALMNEAHISRAVVLSTAYSLANPHKPPVANEREAVRKDNEWTSVQVAKHADRLIGFCSVNPLKPYAIEEMNRCAKDPNLRTGLKLHFGNSDVDVDNPAHLTRLKKVFHVANRNRMAILVHAHANVNFNRPYGAREARVFLEQLLPEAADIVVVLAHLAGAGGFDESTQQASAVYAEAIARHDPRVRNLYFDACVSATASEAPMLAQRIREIGVSRIFYGSDAPVKGNLPVDALARWHAFPLSADEFHSIERNVAPFF
;
A
#
# COMPACT_ATOMS: atom_id res chain seq x y z
N MET A 1 50.13 -19.74 53.77
CA MET A 1 49.09 -18.78 53.44
C MET A 1 48.97 -18.72 51.94
N VAL A 2 47.93 -19.33 51.38
CA VAL A 2 47.64 -19.32 49.90
C VAL A 2 46.71 -18.18 49.61
N ARG A 3 47.15 -17.22 48.79
CA ARG A 3 46.32 -16.10 48.37
C ARG A 3 45.49 -16.52 47.15
N VAL A 4 44.18 -16.71 47.32
CA VAL A 4 43.24 -16.91 46.23
C VAL A 4 42.96 -15.54 45.59
N ARG A 5 43.34 -15.39 44.29
CA ARG A 5 42.91 -14.22 43.51
C ARG A 5 41.58 -14.51 42.90
N LEU A 6 40.55 -13.78 43.32
CA LEU A 6 39.25 -13.76 42.64
C LEU A 6 39.39 -12.98 41.29
N LEU A 7 39.16 -13.68 40.19
CA LEU A 7 39.07 -13.08 38.89
C LEU A 7 37.62 -12.60 38.71
N ALA A 8 37.38 -11.28 38.69
CA ALA A 8 36.07 -10.71 38.41
C ALA A 8 35.82 -10.79 36.90
N ILE A 9 34.88 -11.64 36.45
CA ILE A 9 34.41 -11.70 35.08
C ILE A 9 33.40 -10.56 34.92
N VAL A 10 33.81 -9.50 34.18
CA VAL A 10 32.91 -8.44 33.77
C VAL A 10 32.16 -8.95 32.53
N LEU A 11 30.91 -9.35 32.73
CA LEU A 11 29.97 -9.64 31.65
C LEU A 11 29.58 -8.31 31.00
N PHE A 12 30.16 -8.00 29.83
CA PHE A 12 29.63 -6.98 28.93
C PHE A 12 28.31 -7.48 28.38
N ALA A 13 27.20 -6.96 28.90
CA ALA A 13 25.91 -7.08 28.24
C ALA A 13 25.99 -6.26 26.95
N PHE A 14 26.14 -6.93 25.81
CA PHE A 14 25.91 -6.32 24.52
C PHE A 14 24.43 -5.88 24.53
N PRO A 15 24.11 -4.59 24.25
CA PRO A 15 22.73 -4.20 24.00
C PRO A 15 22.24 -5.07 22.86
N GLY A 16 21.34 -5.99 23.13
CA GLY A 16 20.71 -6.80 22.09
C GLY A 16 20.17 -5.85 21.04
N LEU A 17 20.60 -5.99 19.80
CA LEU A 17 20.02 -5.33 18.67
C LEU A 17 18.53 -5.67 18.71
N ILE A 18 17.70 -4.70 19.07
CA ILE A 18 16.24 -4.83 18.93
C ILE A 18 16.05 -5.06 17.44
N PRO A 19 15.48 -6.20 17.00
CA PRO A 19 15.27 -6.43 15.59
C PRO A 19 14.49 -5.26 15.02
N ALA A 20 14.88 -4.79 13.83
CA ALA A 20 14.21 -3.68 13.16
C ALA A 20 12.72 -3.98 13.09
N GLN A 21 11.90 -3.07 13.61
CA GLN A 21 10.44 -3.23 13.55
C GLN A 21 10.00 -2.86 12.12
N ILE A 22 9.96 -3.84 11.23
CA ILE A 22 9.47 -3.66 9.85
C ILE A 22 7.97 -3.40 9.92
N ILE A 23 7.53 -2.33 9.25
CA ILE A 23 6.13 -2.04 9.03
C ILE A 23 5.81 -2.33 7.56
N ASP A 24 4.81 -3.17 7.31
CA ASP A 24 4.35 -3.48 5.97
C ASP A 24 3.11 -2.63 5.62
N TYR A 25 3.24 -1.74 4.67
CA TYR A 25 2.19 -0.80 4.29
C TYR A 25 1.22 -1.33 3.23
N HIS A 26 1.42 -2.56 2.73
CA HIS A 26 0.60 -3.12 1.67
C HIS A 26 0.33 -4.60 1.91
N GLN A 27 -0.61 -4.90 2.82
CA GLN A 27 -1.07 -6.28 3.03
C GLN A 27 -2.57 -6.40 2.82
N HIS A 28 -3.02 -7.61 2.54
CA HIS A 28 -4.41 -7.94 2.28
C HIS A 28 -4.89 -9.08 3.18
N ILE A 29 -6.18 -9.04 3.50
CA ILE A 29 -6.95 -10.17 3.99
C ILE A 29 -8.12 -10.39 3.03
N TYR A 30 -8.62 -11.61 2.94
CA TYR A 30 -9.63 -11.98 1.96
C TYR A 30 -10.84 -12.56 2.64
N SER A 31 -11.95 -11.85 2.51
CA SER A 31 -13.24 -12.23 3.09
C SER A 31 -13.80 -13.50 2.41
N PRO A 32 -14.32 -14.46 3.18
CA PRO A 32 -15.09 -15.56 2.61
C PRO A 32 -16.40 -15.07 1.95
N VAL A 33 -16.87 -13.87 2.26
CA VAL A 33 -18.04 -13.24 1.64
C VAL A 33 -17.76 -12.87 0.17
N ALA A 34 -16.52 -12.54 -0.14
CA ALA A 34 -16.11 -12.27 -1.52
C ALA A 34 -16.21 -13.52 -2.42
N GLY A 35 -16.43 -14.70 -1.85
CA GLY A 35 -16.59 -15.95 -2.57
C GLY A 35 -15.40 -16.28 -3.47
N PRO A 36 -15.62 -16.99 -4.62
CA PRO A 36 -14.54 -17.31 -5.57
C PRO A 36 -13.98 -16.11 -6.32
N ILE A 37 -14.44 -14.88 -6.04
CA ILE A 37 -13.83 -13.63 -6.53
C ILE A 37 -12.51 -13.39 -5.79
N SER A 38 -11.79 -14.44 -5.44
CA SER A 38 -10.47 -14.27 -4.85
C SER A 38 -9.55 -13.61 -5.87
N ILE A 39 -8.97 -12.50 -5.48
CA ILE A 39 -7.82 -11.95 -6.19
C ILE A 39 -6.78 -13.07 -6.23
N ALA A 40 -6.31 -13.41 -7.43
CA ALA A 40 -5.30 -14.44 -7.65
C ALA A 40 -5.65 -15.89 -7.23
N GLY A 41 -6.93 -16.28 -7.19
CA GLY A 41 -7.33 -17.69 -6.99
C GLY A 41 -7.00 -18.23 -5.61
N TRP A 42 -6.92 -17.36 -4.58
CA TRP A 42 -6.64 -17.78 -3.23
C TRP A 42 -7.90 -17.97 -2.40
N ARG A 43 -7.81 -18.83 -1.36
CA ARG A 43 -8.82 -18.97 -0.32
C ARG A 43 -8.91 -17.69 0.52
N GLY A 44 -9.96 -17.54 1.32
CA GLY A 44 -10.03 -16.50 2.33
C GLY A 44 -8.80 -16.55 3.25
N VAL A 45 -8.34 -15.37 3.70
CA VAL A 45 -7.25 -15.19 4.67
C VAL A 45 -7.74 -14.30 5.77
N THR A 46 -7.74 -14.81 7.00
CA THR A 46 -8.14 -14.09 8.21
C THR A 46 -6.98 -13.25 8.76
N SER A 47 -7.28 -12.33 9.69
CA SER A 47 -6.24 -11.60 10.39
C SER A 47 -5.34 -12.50 11.25
N ASP A 48 -5.89 -13.59 11.82
CA ASP A 48 -5.09 -14.53 12.61
C ASP A 48 -4.04 -15.24 11.73
N GLU A 49 -4.42 -15.64 10.52
CA GLU A 49 -3.49 -16.21 9.54
C GLU A 49 -2.47 -15.17 9.07
N LEU A 50 -2.89 -13.93 8.82
CA LEU A 50 -1.97 -12.85 8.46
C LEU A 50 -0.93 -12.60 9.56
N ILE A 51 -1.33 -12.56 10.84
CA ILE A 51 -0.40 -12.40 11.96
C ILE A 51 0.62 -13.54 12.01
N ALA A 52 0.20 -14.78 11.74
CA ALA A 52 1.14 -15.90 11.67
C ALA A 52 2.20 -15.71 10.57
N LEU A 53 1.77 -15.30 9.36
CA LEU A 53 2.66 -15.00 8.24
C LEU A 53 3.58 -13.79 8.51
N MET A 54 3.08 -12.76 9.17
CA MET A 54 3.87 -11.61 9.60
C MET A 54 4.96 -12.01 10.62
N ASN A 55 4.61 -12.91 11.57
CA ASN A 55 5.59 -13.39 12.55
C ASN A 55 6.71 -14.18 11.88
N GLU A 56 6.41 -15.01 10.89
CA GLU A 56 7.40 -15.74 10.10
C GLU A 56 8.34 -14.78 9.35
N ALA A 57 7.81 -13.67 8.83
CA ALA A 57 8.58 -12.64 8.13
C ALA A 57 9.20 -11.57 9.05
N HIS A 58 9.06 -11.68 10.38
CA HIS A 58 9.49 -10.67 11.35
C HIS A 58 8.90 -9.27 11.12
N ILE A 59 7.72 -9.19 10.53
CA ILE A 59 6.98 -7.94 10.33
C ILE A 59 6.22 -7.60 11.63
N SER A 60 6.47 -6.43 12.18
CA SER A 60 5.91 -6.03 13.48
C SER A 60 4.49 -5.49 13.36
N ARG A 61 4.21 -4.69 12.35
CA ARG A 61 2.92 -4.02 12.10
C ARG A 61 2.60 -4.01 10.61
N ALA A 62 1.31 -3.90 10.29
CA ALA A 62 0.89 -3.81 8.89
C ALA A 62 -0.34 -2.90 8.68
N VAL A 63 -0.41 -2.33 7.47
CA VAL A 63 -1.62 -1.74 6.93
C VAL A 63 -2.35 -2.79 6.11
N VAL A 64 -3.57 -3.11 6.53
CA VAL A 64 -4.46 -4.07 5.87
C VAL A 64 -5.40 -3.32 4.96
N LEU A 65 -5.26 -3.57 3.67
CA LEU A 65 -6.04 -2.93 2.62
C LEU A 65 -7.25 -3.81 2.27
N SER A 66 -8.46 -3.33 2.54
CA SER A 66 -9.69 -4.01 2.12
C SER A 66 -9.69 -4.21 0.60
N THR A 67 -10.24 -5.34 0.16
CA THR A 67 -10.37 -5.69 -1.26
C THR A 67 -11.79 -5.47 -1.81
N ALA A 68 -12.65 -4.78 -1.06
CA ALA A 68 -14.04 -4.53 -1.42
C ALA A 68 -14.25 -3.90 -2.82
N TYR A 69 -13.28 -3.08 -3.29
CA TYR A 69 -13.29 -2.55 -4.67
C TYR A 69 -13.40 -3.65 -5.72
N SER A 70 -12.91 -4.86 -5.44
CA SER A 70 -12.91 -5.98 -6.40
C SER A 70 -14.29 -6.56 -6.67
N LEU A 71 -15.23 -6.39 -5.72
CA LEU A 71 -16.63 -6.79 -5.86
C LEU A 71 -17.39 -5.90 -6.86
N ALA A 72 -16.89 -4.70 -7.09
CA ALA A 72 -17.43 -3.72 -8.02
C ALA A 72 -16.59 -3.60 -9.32
N ASN A 73 -15.79 -4.61 -9.63
CA ASN A 73 -14.97 -4.65 -10.83
C ASN A 73 -15.84 -4.97 -12.06
N PRO A 74 -15.94 -4.08 -13.05
CA PRO A 74 -16.82 -4.24 -14.20
C PRO A 74 -16.41 -5.40 -15.16
N HIS A 75 -15.19 -5.94 -15.01
CA HIS A 75 -14.72 -7.09 -15.79
C HIS A 75 -14.94 -8.45 -15.12
N LYS A 76 -15.53 -8.44 -13.93
CA LYS A 76 -15.95 -9.65 -13.24
C LYS A 76 -17.47 -9.84 -13.36
N PRO A 77 -17.97 -11.05 -13.21
CA PRO A 77 -19.42 -11.27 -13.12
C PRO A 77 -20.04 -10.34 -12.07
N PRO A 78 -21.19 -9.73 -12.37
CA PRO A 78 -21.86 -8.85 -11.44
C PRO A 78 -22.17 -9.55 -10.11
N VAL A 79 -21.90 -8.85 -9.02
CA VAL A 79 -22.25 -9.32 -7.67
C VAL A 79 -23.68 -8.86 -7.32
N ALA A 80 -24.52 -9.79 -6.89
CA ALA A 80 -25.86 -9.44 -6.42
C ALA A 80 -25.75 -8.48 -5.22
N ASN A 81 -26.58 -7.43 -5.24
CA ASN A 81 -26.54 -6.38 -4.20
C ASN A 81 -25.13 -5.82 -3.98
N GLU A 82 -24.42 -5.47 -5.07
CA GLU A 82 -23.01 -5.03 -5.07
C GLU A 82 -22.70 -4.04 -3.95
N ARG A 83 -23.51 -2.98 -3.76
CA ARG A 83 -23.32 -1.98 -2.70
C ARG A 83 -23.26 -2.62 -1.30
N GLU A 84 -24.17 -3.53 -1.01
CA GLU A 84 -24.23 -4.22 0.28
C GLU A 84 -23.07 -5.22 0.44
N ALA A 85 -22.66 -5.88 -0.65
CA ALA A 85 -21.50 -6.76 -0.66
C ALA A 85 -20.20 -5.99 -0.35
N VAL A 86 -19.99 -4.83 -0.99
CA VAL A 86 -18.86 -3.94 -0.72
C VAL A 86 -18.84 -3.50 0.74
N ARG A 87 -20.00 -3.09 1.27
CA ARG A 87 -20.13 -2.70 2.67
C ARG A 87 -19.77 -3.86 3.62
N LYS A 88 -20.31 -5.05 3.39
CA LYS A 88 -20.03 -6.24 4.22
C LYS A 88 -18.56 -6.64 4.21
N ASP A 89 -17.89 -6.50 3.06
CA ASP A 89 -16.47 -6.82 2.96
C ASP A 89 -15.61 -5.82 3.76
N ASN A 90 -15.94 -4.52 3.71
CA ASN A 90 -15.30 -3.51 4.56
C ASN A 90 -15.60 -3.77 6.06
N GLU A 91 -16.84 -4.10 6.42
CA GLU A 91 -17.23 -4.43 7.81
C GLU A 91 -16.48 -5.68 8.31
N TRP A 92 -16.34 -6.69 7.46
CA TRP A 92 -15.55 -7.88 7.79
C TRP A 92 -14.08 -7.51 8.02
N THR A 93 -13.49 -6.68 7.15
CA THR A 93 -12.13 -6.16 7.31
C THR A 93 -11.97 -5.43 8.64
N SER A 94 -12.94 -4.55 9.01
CA SER A 94 -12.95 -3.85 10.30
C SER A 94 -12.91 -4.83 11.49
N VAL A 95 -13.77 -5.85 11.47
CA VAL A 95 -13.83 -6.89 12.52
C VAL A 95 -12.52 -7.67 12.62
N GLN A 96 -11.89 -7.99 11.49
CA GLN A 96 -10.61 -8.71 11.48
C GLN A 96 -9.49 -7.85 12.08
N VAL A 97 -9.38 -6.59 11.65
CA VAL A 97 -8.36 -5.65 12.16
C VAL A 97 -8.51 -5.42 13.67
N ALA A 98 -9.75 -5.31 14.15
CA ALA A 98 -10.04 -5.11 15.58
C ALA A 98 -9.47 -6.21 16.49
N LYS A 99 -9.29 -7.44 16.00
CA LYS A 99 -8.71 -8.54 16.78
C LYS A 99 -7.24 -8.33 17.12
N HIS A 100 -6.54 -7.55 16.30
CA HIS A 100 -5.10 -7.31 16.40
C HIS A 100 -4.78 -5.81 16.21
N ALA A 101 -5.55 -4.95 16.90
CA ALA A 101 -5.45 -3.49 16.77
C ALA A 101 -4.09 -2.91 17.22
N ASP A 102 -3.30 -3.66 17.96
CA ASP A 102 -1.92 -3.35 18.33
C ASP A 102 -0.93 -3.56 17.17
N ARG A 103 -1.29 -4.38 16.18
CA ARG A 103 -0.46 -4.79 15.06
C ARG A 103 -0.98 -4.34 13.69
N LEU A 104 -2.31 -4.19 13.53
CA LEU A 104 -2.97 -3.96 12.25
C LEU A 104 -3.71 -2.62 12.21
N ILE A 105 -3.59 -1.91 11.10
CA ILE A 105 -4.38 -0.74 10.74
C ILE A 105 -5.17 -1.05 9.48
N GLY A 106 -6.50 -0.89 9.50
CA GLY A 106 -7.34 -1.18 8.34
C GLY A 106 -7.58 0.06 7.47
N PHE A 107 -7.54 -0.14 6.16
CA PHE A 107 -8.00 0.81 5.17
C PHE A 107 -9.29 0.33 4.53
N CYS A 108 -10.28 1.21 4.45
CA CYS A 108 -11.51 1.01 3.69
C CYS A 108 -11.23 0.91 2.19
N SER A 109 -12.13 0.32 1.42
CA SER A 109 -11.97 0.22 -0.03
C SER A 109 -13.28 0.39 -0.77
N VAL A 110 -13.23 1.08 -1.91
CA VAL A 110 -14.36 1.28 -2.83
C VAL A 110 -13.89 1.34 -4.28
N ASN A 111 -14.77 1.00 -5.22
CA ASN A 111 -14.60 1.45 -6.60
C ASN A 111 -15.02 2.94 -6.68
N PRO A 112 -14.10 3.88 -6.99
CA PRO A 112 -14.38 5.33 -6.95
C PRO A 112 -15.41 5.79 -7.96
N LEU A 113 -15.70 4.99 -8.99
CA LEU A 113 -16.66 5.33 -10.05
C LEU A 113 -18.11 4.97 -9.70
N LYS A 114 -18.32 4.21 -8.62
CA LYS A 114 -19.67 3.80 -8.22
C LYS A 114 -20.43 4.92 -7.51
N PRO A 115 -21.75 5.05 -7.72
CA PRO A 115 -22.54 6.14 -7.13
C PRO A 115 -22.56 6.12 -5.60
N TYR A 116 -22.42 4.94 -4.97
CA TYR A 116 -22.40 4.76 -3.51
C TYR A 116 -21.00 4.97 -2.88
N ALA A 117 -19.94 5.19 -3.67
CA ALA A 117 -18.58 5.27 -3.16
C ALA A 117 -18.41 6.29 -2.01
N ILE A 118 -18.94 7.50 -2.20
CA ILE A 118 -18.83 8.57 -1.18
C ILE A 118 -19.60 8.22 0.10
N GLU A 119 -20.74 7.57 -0.03
CA GLU A 119 -21.53 7.14 1.14
C GLU A 119 -20.75 6.10 1.96
N GLU A 120 -20.20 5.09 1.28
CA GLU A 120 -19.39 4.07 1.95
C GLU A 120 -18.12 4.64 2.58
N MET A 121 -17.42 5.55 1.90
CA MET A 121 -16.28 6.28 2.47
C MET A 121 -16.66 7.04 3.75
N ASN A 122 -17.80 7.75 3.76
CA ASN A 122 -18.26 8.47 4.93
C ASN A 122 -18.66 7.52 6.09
N ARG A 123 -19.13 6.31 5.78
CA ARG A 123 -19.37 5.26 6.77
C ARG A 123 -18.05 4.77 7.36
N CYS A 124 -17.08 4.42 6.50
CA CYS A 124 -15.74 3.98 6.93
C CYS A 124 -15.02 5.04 7.76
N ALA A 125 -15.16 6.32 7.45
CA ALA A 125 -14.57 7.41 8.22
C ALA A 125 -15.08 7.49 9.68
N LYS A 126 -16.21 6.83 9.99
CA LYS A 126 -16.74 6.71 11.34
C LYS A 126 -16.40 5.38 12.01
N ASP A 127 -15.86 4.44 11.26
CA ASP A 127 -15.46 3.13 11.76
C ASP A 127 -14.08 3.23 12.42
N PRO A 128 -13.91 2.87 13.70
CA PRO A 128 -12.65 3.06 14.43
C PRO A 128 -11.47 2.30 13.82
N ASN A 129 -11.73 1.21 13.09
CA ASN A 129 -10.71 0.33 12.53
C ASN A 129 -10.39 0.62 11.06
N LEU A 130 -11.23 1.42 10.35
CA LEU A 130 -11.07 1.74 8.93
C LEU A 130 -10.88 3.23 8.64
N ARG A 131 -11.15 4.10 9.61
CA ARG A 131 -11.13 5.57 9.42
C ARG A 131 -9.77 6.14 9.00
N THR A 132 -8.70 5.37 9.20
CA THR A 132 -7.33 5.82 8.93
C THR A 132 -7.06 6.03 7.45
N GLY A 133 -7.68 5.22 6.57
CA GLY A 133 -7.37 5.34 5.16
C GLY A 133 -8.33 4.67 4.20
N LEU A 134 -8.07 4.92 2.93
CA LEU A 134 -8.82 4.47 1.77
C LEU A 134 -7.88 3.77 0.78
N LYS A 135 -8.19 2.52 0.42
CA LYS A 135 -7.58 1.81 -0.70
C LYS A 135 -8.38 2.07 -1.96
N LEU A 136 -7.69 2.51 -3.00
CA LEU A 136 -8.22 2.61 -4.37
C LEU A 136 -7.42 1.72 -5.31
N HIS A 137 -8.08 1.21 -6.34
CA HIS A 137 -7.43 0.41 -7.37
C HIS A 137 -7.99 0.79 -8.75
N PHE A 138 -7.28 1.67 -9.47
CA PHE A 138 -7.75 2.22 -10.74
C PHE A 138 -7.94 1.14 -11.80
N GLY A 139 -7.02 0.19 -11.91
CA GLY A 139 -7.12 -0.90 -12.87
C GLY A 139 -8.35 -1.80 -12.65
N ASN A 140 -8.68 -2.14 -11.41
CA ASN A 140 -9.84 -2.95 -11.08
C ASN A 140 -11.17 -2.16 -11.07
N SER A 141 -11.09 -0.84 -11.15
CA SER A 141 -12.26 0.05 -11.14
C SER A 141 -12.60 0.62 -12.51
N ASP A 142 -11.86 0.24 -13.55
CA ASP A 142 -11.99 0.78 -14.91
C ASP A 142 -11.80 2.30 -14.97
N VAL A 143 -10.88 2.84 -14.20
CA VAL A 143 -10.59 4.26 -14.23
C VAL A 143 -9.91 4.61 -15.54
N ASP A 144 -10.47 5.62 -16.20
CA ASP A 144 -9.91 6.29 -17.36
C ASP A 144 -9.73 7.78 -17.01
N VAL A 145 -8.49 8.20 -16.83
CA VAL A 145 -8.20 9.60 -16.46
C VAL A 145 -8.43 10.59 -17.61
N ASP A 146 -8.60 10.10 -18.84
CA ASP A 146 -8.97 10.90 -20.02
C ASP A 146 -10.48 11.11 -20.12
N ASN A 147 -11.26 10.32 -19.38
CA ASN A 147 -12.71 10.50 -19.30
C ASN A 147 -13.05 11.61 -18.29
N PRO A 148 -13.61 12.76 -18.72
CA PRO A 148 -13.91 13.87 -17.81
C PRO A 148 -14.88 13.49 -16.69
N ALA A 149 -15.79 12.55 -16.92
CA ALA A 149 -16.73 12.09 -15.90
C ALA A 149 -16.02 11.25 -14.83
N HIS A 150 -15.06 10.40 -15.22
CA HIS A 150 -14.22 9.65 -14.27
C HIS A 150 -13.35 10.61 -13.47
N LEU A 151 -12.69 11.57 -14.13
CA LEU A 151 -11.83 12.55 -13.45
C LEU A 151 -12.63 13.39 -12.44
N THR A 152 -13.83 13.82 -12.79
CA THR A 152 -14.74 14.55 -11.88
C THR A 152 -15.08 13.70 -10.64
N ARG A 153 -15.38 12.42 -10.81
CA ARG A 153 -15.65 11.50 -9.69
C ARG A 153 -14.43 11.28 -8.82
N LEU A 154 -13.25 11.08 -9.43
CA LEU A 154 -11.99 10.92 -8.70
C LEU A 154 -11.67 12.15 -7.86
N LYS A 155 -11.76 13.36 -8.43
CA LYS A 155 -11.57 14.61 -7.67
C LYS A 155 -12.48 14.65 -6.44
N LYS A 156 -13.74 14.30 -6.60
CA LYS A 156 -14.67 14.24 -5.47
C LYS A 156 -14.28 13.21 -4.41
N VAL A 157 -13.79 12.03 -4.82
CA VAL A 157 -13.30 10.98 -3.91
C VAL A 157 -12.08 11.46 -3.13
N PHE A 158 -11.09 12.05 -3.80
CA PHE A 158 -9.89 12.60 -3.16
C PHE A 158 -10.24 13.75 -2.21
N HIS A 159 -11.11 14.67 -2.62
CA HIS A 159 -11.60 15.75 -1.77
C HIS A 159 -12.32 15.22 -0.50
N VAL A 160 -13.16 14.21 -0.63
CA VAL A 160 -13.86 13.60 0.52
C VAL A 160 -12.90 12.86 1.43
N ALA A 161 -11.90 12.17 0.90
CA ALA A 161 -10.84 11.55 1.70
C ALA A 161 -10.07 12.63 2.48
N ASN A 162 -9.69 13.73 1.84
CA ASN A 162 -9.02 14.88 2.47
C ASN A 162 -9.85 15.46 3.61
N ARG A 163 -11.12 15.74 3.38
CA ARG A 163 -12.06 16.26 4.39
C ARG A 163 -12.21 15.30 5.58
N ASN A 164 -12.25 14.00 5.32
CA ASN A 164 -12.38 12.96 6.35
C ASN A 164 -11.05 12.58 7.00
N ARG A 165 -9.92 13.19 6.57
CA ARG A 165 -8.57 12.87 7.02
C ARG A 165 -8.17 11.40 6.84
N MET A 166 -8.69 10.77 5.80
CA MET A 166 -8.35 9.40 5.41
C MET A 166 -7.14 9.43 4.46
N ALA A 167 -6.03 8.87 4.85
CA ALA A 167 -4.90 8.65 3.92
C ALA A 167 -5.38 7.84 2.70
N ILE A 168 -4.76 8.04 1.55
CA ILE A 168 -5.08 7.27 0.34
C ILE A 168 -3.90 6.39 0.00
N LEU A 169 -4.11 5.07 -0.14
CA LEU A 169 -3.19 4.18 -0.83
C LEU A 169 -3.83 3.73 -2.14
N VAL A 170 -3.20 4.08 -3.25
CA VAL A 170 -3.79 3.88 -4.58
C VAL A 170 -2.88 3.11 -5.53
N HIS A 171 -3.41 2.02 -6.09
CA HIS A 171 -2.88 1.39 -7.29
C HIS A 171 -3.34 2.25 -8.49
N ALA A 172 -2.49 3.20 -8.89
CA ALA A 172 -2.84 4.20 -9.90
C ALA A 172 -2.73 3.68 -11.34
N HIS A 173 -1.96 2.60 -11.56
CA HIS A 173 -1.80 2.00 -12.88
C HIS A 173 -3.11 1.38 -13.37
N ALA A 174 -3.70 1.99 -14.40
CA ALA A 174 -5.02 1.60 -14.90
C ALA A 174 -5.00 0.39 -15.82
N ASN A 175 -3.83 0.05 -16.39
CA ASN A 175 -3.69 -1.04 -17.37
C ASN A 175 -3.50 -2.42 -16.70
N VAL A 176 -4.43 -2.84 -15.88
CA VAL A 176 -4.40 -4.18 -15.25
C VAL A 176 -5.35 -5.14 -15.96
N ASN A 177 -6.55 -4.68 -16.30
CA ASN A 177 -7.58 -5.49 -16.93
C ASN A 177 -8.06 -4.92 -18.28
N PHE A 178 -7.63 -3.71 -18.64
CA PHE A 178 -8.26 -2.92 -19.69
C PHE A 178 -7.21 -2.35 -20.62
N ASN A 179 -6.35 -2.88 -21.19
CA ASN A 179 -5.41 -2.38 -22.19
C ASN A 179 -5.43 -0.83 -22.36
N ARG A 180 -5.42 -0.10 -21.24
CA ARG A 180 -5.41 1.36 -21.20
C ARG A 180 -3.98 1.87 -21.21
N PRO A 181 -3.70 3.00 -21.85
CA PRO A 181 -2.41 3.65 -21.73
C PRO A 181 -2.09 3.95 -20.26
N TYR A 182 -0.82 3.79 -19.89
CA TYR A 182 -0.29 4.26 -18.62
C TYR A 182 1.18 4.65 -18.79
N GLY A 183 1.58 5.73 -18.13
CA GLY A 183 2.94 6.24 -18.15
C GLY A 183 3.01 7.69 -17.67
N ALA A 184 3.93 8.46 -18.24
CA ALA A 184 4.19 9.84 -17.83
C ALA A 184 2.96 10.77 -17.94
N ARG A 185 2.09 10.54 -18.93
CA ARG A 185 0.91 11.38 -19.16
C ARG A 185 -0.11 11.21 -18.03
N GLU A 186 -0.47 9.98 -17.72
CA GLU A 186 -1.43 9.65 -16.65
C GLU A 186 -0.88 10.06 -15.28
N ALA A 187 0.42 9.92 -15.07
CA ALA A 187 1.10 10.42 -13.86
C ALA A 187 1.00 11.95 -13.74
N ARG A 188 1.12 12.70 -14.84
CA ARG A 188 0.89 14.17 -14.83
C ARG A 188 -0.55 14.52 -14.51
N VAL A 189 -1.54 13.82 -15.07
CA VAL A 189 -2.95 14.03 -14.72
C VAL A 189 -3.18 13.78 -13.21
N PHE A 190 -2.60 12.73 -12.67
CA PHE A 190 -2.69 12.44 -11.23
C PHE A 190 -2.05 13.56 -10.40
N LEU A 191 -0.83 13.98 -10.74
CA LEU A 191 -0.09 15.05 -10.06
C LEU A 191 -0.86 16.39 -10.11
N GLU A 192 -1.43 16.74 -11.25
CA GLU A 192 -2.00 18.05 -11.51
C GLU A 192 -3.47 18.16 -11.10
N GLN A 193 -4.21 17.05 -11.17
CA GLN A 193 -5.66 17.06 -11.06
C GLN A 193 -6.19 16.33 -9.80
N LEU A 194 -5.45 15.37 -9.24
CA LEU A 194 -5.91 14.58 -8.11
C LEU A 194 -5.17 14.93 -6.81
N LEU A 195 -3.85 15.07 -6.82
CA LEU A 195 -3.10 15.42 -5.60
C LEU A 195 -3.56 16.75 -4.97
N PRO A 196 -3.91 17.81 -5.72
CA PRO A 196 -4.43 19.04 -5.12
C PRO A 196 -5.71 18.85 -4.29
N GLU A 197 -6.55 17.88 -4.64
CA GLU A 197 -7.79 17.57 -3.89
C GLU A 197 -7.52 16.83 -2.57
N ALA A 198 -6.30 16.30 -2.37
CA ALA A 198 -5.87 15.55 -1.20
C ALA A 198 -4.65 16.20 -0.50
N ALA A 199 -4.54 17.53 -0.56
CA ALA A 199 -3.34 18.27 -0.16
C ALA A 199 -2.95 18.12 1.32
N ASP A 200 -3.90 17.81 2.21
CA ASP A 200 -3.69 17.77 3.67
C ASP A 200 -3.53 16.34 4.22
N ILE A 201 -3.63 15.33 3.38
CA ILE A 201 -3.51 13.93 3.77
C ILE A 201 -2.33 13.26 3.05
N VAL A 202 -1.88 12.13 3.61
CA VAL A 202 -0.89 11.28 2.96
C VAL A 202 -1.53 10.55 1.77
N VAL A 203 -0.86 10.60 0.62
CA VAL A 203 -1.18 9.79 -0.55
C VAL A 203 0.00 8.87 -0.83
N VAL A 204 -0.25 7.57 -0.88
CA VAL A 204 0.74 6.54 -1.21
C VAL A 204 0.43 5.96 -2.58
N LEU A 205 1.36 6.10 -3.51
CA LEU A 205 1.29 5.42 -4.81
C LEU A 205 1.89 4.02 -4.67
N ALA A 206 1.05 3.02 -4.88
CA ALA A 206 1.47 1.62 -4.83
C ALA A 206 2.46 1.28 -5.94
N HIS A 207 3.37 0.33 -5.67
CA HIS A 207 4.30 -0.26 -6.63
C HIS A 207 5.19 0.77 -7.34
N LEU A 208 5.66 1.82 -6.62
CA LEU A 208 6.38 2.97 -7.21
C LEU A 208 5.62 3.61 -8.38
N ALA A 209 4.31 3.74 -8.25
CA ALA A 209 3.36 4.19 -9.29
C ALA A 209 3.17 3.20 -10.45
N GLY A 210 3.48 1.91 -10.26
CA GLY A 210 3.36 0.86 -11.26
C GLY A 210 2.21 -0.12 -11.01
N ALA A 211 2.34 -1.30 -11.63
CA ALA A 211 1.42 -2.42 -11.50
C ALA A 211 2.04 -3.64 -10.79
N GLY A 212 3.17 -3.48 -10.12
CA GLY A 212 3.93 -4.54 -9.47
C GLY A 212 5.24 -4.91 -10.16
N GLY A 213 5.43 -4.54 -11.44
CA GLY A 213 6.71 -4.62 -12.16
C GLY A 213 7.33 -3.24 -12.34
N PHE A 214 8.64 -3.18 -12.56
CA PHE A 214 9.35 -1.93 -12.87
C PHE A 214 9.58 -1.80 -14.38
N ASP A 215 8.51 -2.00 -15.16
CA ASP A 215 8.49 -1.88 -16.61
C ASP A 215 8.64 -0.42 -17.08
N GLU A 216 8.72 -0.23 -18.40
CA GLU A 216 8.88 1.09 -19.02
C GLU A 216 7.77 2.07 -18.60
N SER A 217 6.54 1.62 -18.52
CA SER A 217 5.40 2.46 -18.11
C SER A 217 5.52 2.95 -16.66
N THR A 218 5.97 2.08 -15.75
CA THR A 218 6.27 2.40 -14.36
C THR A 218 7.45 3.37 -14.25
N GLN A 219 8.51 3.15 -15.06
CA GLN A 219 9.67 4.03 -15.10
C GLN A 219 9.28 5.44 -15.56
N GLN A 220 8.47 5.56 -16.60
CA GLN A 220 7.97 6.85 -17.10
C GLN A 220 7.07 7.55 -16.07
N ALA A 221 6.14 6.83 -15.44
CA ALA A 221 5.24 7.40 -14.46
C ALA A 221 6.00 7.87 -13.20
N SER A 222 6.87 7.03 -12.65
CA SER A 222 7.65 7.36 -11.46
C SER A 222 8.63 8.52 -11.68
N ALA A 223 9.14 8.70 -12.93
CA ALA A 223 9.99 9.83 -13.30
C ALA A 223 9.28 11.18 -13.12
N VAL A 224 8.00 11.28 -13.48
CA VAL A 224 7.20 12.52 -13.32
C VAL A 224 7.17 12.96 -11.87
N TYR A 225 6.99 12.01 -10.94
CA TYR A 225 6.95 12.33 -9.51
C TYR A 225 8.35 12.64 -8.97
N ALA A 226 9.38 11.91 -9.38
CA ALA A 226 10.76 12.19 -8.99
C ALA A 226 11.20 13.60 -9.43
N GLU A 227 10.85 14.02 -10.64
CA GLU A 227 11.08 15.39 -11.12
C GLU A 227 10.31 16.44 -10.30
N ALA A 228 9.05 16.18 -9.96
CA ALA A 228 8.26 17.09 -9.14
C ALA A 228 8.85 17.24 -7.73
N ILE A 229 9.33 16.13 -7.13
CA ILE A 229 10.01 16.12 -5.83
C ILE A 229 11.32 16.93 -5.91
N ALA A 230 12.14 16.71 -6.93
CA ALA A 230 13.41 17.42 -7.12
C ALA A 230 13.20 18.95 -7.28
N ARG A 231 12.07 19.36 -7.87
CA ARG A 231 11.69 20.79 -8.01
C ARG A 231 10.98 21.35 -6.79
N HIS A 232 10.83 20.59 -5.71
CA HIS A 232 10.07 20.95 -4.51
C HIS A 232 8.63 21.39 -4.81
N ASP A 233 7.97 20.73 -5.75
CA ASP A 233 6.58 21.01 -6.11
C ASP A 233 5.68 20.82 -4.87
N PRO A 234 4.90 21.85 -4.46
CA PRO A 234 4.08 21.76 -3.26
C PRO A 234 3.01 20.67 -3.33
N ARG A 235 2.62 20.23 -4.53
CA ARG A 235 1.63 19.15 -4.74
C ARG A 235 2.13 17.79 -4.26
N VAL A 236 3.45 17.54 -4.25
CA VAL A 236 4.04 16.28 -3.77
C VAL A 236 4.46 16.31 -2.29
N ARG A 237 4.06 17.36 -1.56
CA ARG A 237 4.41 17.51 -0.14
C ARG A 237 4.12 16.26 0.69
N ASN A 238 2.92 15.71 0.54
CA ASN A 238 2.41 14.55 1.26
C ASN A 238 2.33 13.28 0.38
N LEU A 239 3.11 13.23 -0.71
CA LEU A 239 3.18 12.08 -1.60
C LEU A 239 4.28 11.12 -1.15
N TYR A 240 3.91 9.85 -1.03
CA TYR A 240 4.76 8.73 -0.69
C TYR A 240 4.54 7.57 -1.67
N PHE A 241 5.38 6.55 -1.58
CA PHE A 241 5.31 5.36 -2.44
C PHE A 241 5.50 4.11 -1.60
N ASP A 242 4.90 3.01 -2.00
CA ASP A 242 5.33 1.72 -1.47
C ASP A 242 6.24 0.99 -2.47
N ALA A 243 7.10 0.17 -1.92
CA ALA A 243 8.12 -0.58 -2.65
C ALA A 243 7.72 -2.05 -2.89
N CYS A 244 6.42 -2.37 -2.90
CA CYS A 244 5.95 -3.70 -3.29
C CYS A 244 6.04 -3.88 -4.82
N VAL A 245 7.26 -3.91 -5.31
CA VAL A 245 7.59 -3.96 -6.73
C VAL A 245 8.56 -5.12 -7.00
N SER A 246 8.44 -5.73 -8.17
CA SER A 246 9.41 -6.68 -8.71
C SER A 246 10.21 -6.01 -9.83
N ALA A 247 11.45 -6.43 -10.00
CA ALA A 247 12.30 -5.98 -11.10
C ALA A 247 13.16 -7.17 -11.57
N THR A 248 13.41 -7.22 -12.87
CA THR A 248 14.40 -8.14 -13.44
C THR A 248 15.81 -7.69 -13.02
N ALA A 249 16.79 -8.56 -13.19
CA ALA A 249 18.19 -8.23 -12.90
C ALA A 249 18.70 -6.99 -13.68
N SER A 250 18.17 -6.75 -14.89
CA SER A 250 18.51 -5.57 -15.70
C SER A 250 17.78 -4.30 -15.25
N GLU A 251 16.62 -4.40 -14.64
CA GLU A 251 15.82 -3.26 -14.14
C GLU A 251 16.20 -2.85 -12.70
N ALA A 252 16.69 -3.77 -11.90
CA ALA A 252 16.99 -3.55 -10.48
C ALA A 252 17.90 -2.34 -10.20
N PRO A 253 18.97 -2.07 -10.98
CA PRO A 253 19.80 -0.87 -10.79
C PRO A 253 19.02 0.43 -11.00
N MET A 254 18.14 0.45 -12.00
CA MET A 254 17.31 1.61 -12.35
C MET A 254 16.21 1.83 -11.30
N LEU A 255 15.64 0.75 -10.77
CA LEU A 255 14.73 0.78 -9.63
C LEU A 255 15.39 1.42 -8.41
N ALA A 256 16.59 0.96 -8.03
CA ALA A 256 17.32 1.51 -6.90
C ALA A 256 17.66 2.99 -7.11
N GLN A 257 18.05 3.38 -8.32
CA GLN A 257 18.26 4.79 -8.67
C GLN A 257 16.98 5.59 -8.49
N ARG A 258 15.84 5.10 -8.97
CA ARG A 258 14.53 5.78 -8.82
C ARG A 258 14.13 5.97 -7.36
N ILE A 259 14.37 4.98 -6.52
CA ILE A 259 14.16 5.08 -5.06
C ILE A 259 15.00 6.23 -4.48
N ARG A 260 16.26 6.38 -4.89
CA ARG A 260 17.14 7.47 -4.46
C ARG A 260 16.68 8.85 -4.96
N GLU A 261 16.22 8.93 -6.20
CA GLU A 261 15.66 10.17 -6.79
C GLU A 261 14.39 10.64 -6.09
N ILE A 262 13.51 9.71 -5.71
CA ILE A 262 12.31 9.99 -4.90
C ILE A 262 12.71 10.36 -3.46
N GLY A 263 13.75 9.73 -2.94
CA GLY A 263 14.24 9.84 -1.56
C GLY A 263 13.69 8.73 -0.66
N VAL A 264 14.59 8.01 0.01
CA VAL A 264 14.26 6.86 0.86
C VAL A 264 13.24 7.17 1.96
N SER A 265 13.19 8.42 2.45
CA SER A 265 12.21 8.87 3.45
C SER A 265 10.76 8.95 2.93
N ARG A 266 10.56 8.85 1.62
CA ARG A 266 9.24 8.82 0.97
C ARG A 266 8.82 7.43 0.54
N ILE A 267 9.64 6.42 0.79
CA ILE A 267 9.36 5.04 0.43
C ILE A 267 8.96 4.27 1.68
N PHE A 268 7.89 3.51 1.59
CA PHE A 268 7.46 2.55 2.59
C PHE A 268 7.69 1.14 2.08
N TYR A 269 8.07 0.23 2.97
CA TYR A 269 8.06 -1.19 2.63
C TYR A 269 6.61 -1.67 2.45
N GLY A 270 6.36 -2.49 1.44
CA GLY A 270 5.10 -3.15 1.20
C GLY A 270 5.32 -4.50 0.52
N SER A 271 4.57 -5.52 0.90
CA SER A 271 4.69 -6.87 0.35
C SER A 271 3.68 -7.20 -0.74
N ASP A 272 2.53 -6.54 -0.77
CA ASP A 272 1.33 -6.91 -1.55
C ASP A 272 0.94 -8.39 -1.30
N ALA A 273 1.04 -8.81 -0.05
CA ALA A 273 0.84 -10.17 0.42
C ALA A 273 -0.36 -10.25 1.40
N PRO A 274 -0.83 -11.44 1.73
CA PRO A 274 -0.55 -12.70 1.06
C PRO A 274 -1.39 -12.88 -0.20
N VAL A 275 -0.77 -13.32 -1.28
CA VAL A 275 -1.48 -13.80 -2.49
C VAL A 275 -0.85 -15.12 -2.92
N LYS A 276 -1.50 -15.87 -3.82
CA LYS A 276 -0.95 -17.14 -4.31
C LYS A 276 0.44 -16.90 -4.92
N GLY A 277 1.47 -17.54 -4.35
CA GLY A 277 2.85 -17.43 -4.79
C GLY A 277 3.58 -16.17 -4.29
N ASN A 278 2.97 -15.40 -3.37
CA ASN A 278 3.60 -14.26 -2.72
C ASN A 278 3.25 -14.20 -1.24
N LEU A 279 4.04 -14.83 -0.38
CA LEU A 279 3.94 -14.70 1.07
C LEU A 279 4.79 -13.54 1.58
N PRO A 280 4.50 -12.97 2.77
CA PRO A 280 5.29 -11.89 3.34
C PRO A 280 6.80 -12.19 3.42
N VAL A 281 7.18 -13.42 3.79
CA VAL A 281 8.58 -13.86 3.85
C VAL A 281 9.26 -13.86 2.48
N ASP A 282 8.56 -14.31 1.44
CA ASP A 282 9.09 -14.32 0.07
C ASP A 282 9.22 -12.90 -0.50
N ALA A 283 8.24 -12.03 -0.19
CA ALA A 283 8.28 -10.62 -0.58
C ALA A 283 9.47 -9.89 0.06
N LEU A 284 9.72 -10.12 1.34
CA LEU A 284 10.84 -9.51 2.06
C LEU A 284 12.18 -10.02 1.51
N ALA A 285 12.29 -11.31 1.20
CA ALA A 285 13.51 -11.86 0.60
C ALA A 285 13.79 -11.24 -0.79
N ARG A 286 12.75 -11.04 -1.61
CA ARG A 286 12.89 -10.34 -2.91
C ARG A 286 13.25 -8.87 -2.74
N TRP A 287 12.67 -8.20 -1.75
CA TRP A 287 13.01 -6.82 -1.43
C TRP A 287 14.51 -6.66 -1.12
N HIS A 288 15.05 -7.51 -0.26
CA HIS A 288 16.48 -7.48 0.10
C HIS A 288 17.43 -7.90 -1.03
N ALA A 289 16.93 -8.38 -2.16
CA ALA A 289 17.74 -8.68 -3.34
C ALA A 289 18.02 -7.45 -4.22
N PHE A 290 17.38 -6.29 -3.96
CA PHE A 290 17.65 -5.07 -4.72
C PHE A 290 19.01 -4.46 -4.37
N PRO A 291 19.67 -3.73 -5.31
CA PRO A 291 20.98 -3.11 -5.09
C PRO A 291 20.88 -1.81 -4.29
N LEU A 292 20.28 -1.89 -3.10
CA LEU A 292 20.26 -0.85 -2.08
C LEU A 292 21.29 -1.14 -1.00
N SER A 293 21.78 -0.10 -0.33
CA SER A 293 22.67 -0.27 0.82
C SER A 293 21.90 -0.72 2.06
N ALA A 294 22.59 -1.27 3.05
CA ALA A 294 22.00 -1.65 4.33
C ALA A 294 21.29 -0.46 5.02
N ASP A 295 21.85 0.75 4.92
CA ASP A 295 21.28 1.96 5.50
C ASP A 295 19.99 2.40 4.76
N GLU A 296 19.93 2.22 3.41
CA GLU A 296 18.74 2.50 2.62
C GLU A 296 17.62 1.53 2.97
N PHE A 297 17.87 0.22 3.05
CA PHE A 297 16.89 -0.76 3.53
C PHE A 297 16.39 -0.41 4.92
N HIS A 298 17.32 -0.18 5.84
CA HIS A 298 17.00 0.16 7.22
C HIS A 298 16.12 1.42 7.33
N SER A 299 16.41 2.45 6.53
CA SER A 299 15.63 3.68 6.49
C SER A 299 14.21 3.41 5.99
N ILE A 300 14.05 2.68 4.90
CA ILE A 300 12.75 2.40 4.29
C ILE A 300 11.89 1.52 5.20
N GLU A 301 12.45 0.48 5.79
CA GLU A 301 11.75 -0.47 6.66
C GLU A 301 11.29 0.14 7.98
N ARG A 302 11.92 1.23 8.40
CA ARG A 302 11.60 1.98 9.62
C ARG A 302 10.80 3.26 9.37
N ASN A 303 10.57 3.63 8.13
CA ASN A 303 9.75 4.79 7.85
C ASN A 303 8.36 4.61 8.46
N VAL A 304 7.96 5.57 9.28
CA VAL A 304 6.63 5.61 9.89
C VAL A 304 5.79 6.64 9.16
N ALA A 305 4.70 6.18 8.57
CA ALA A 305 3.77 7.07 7.87
C ALA A 305 3.10 8.04 8.87
N PRO A 306 2.83 9.29 8.49
CA PRO A 306 2.22 10.28 9.38
C PRO A 306 0.82 9.93 9.90
N PHE A 307 0.18 8.89 9.35
CA PHE A 307 -1.13 8.39 9.79
C PHE A 307 -1.03 7.18 10.76
N PHE A 308 0.16 6.77 11.11
CA PHE A 308 0.42 5.55 11.91
C PHE A 308 0.37 5.78 13.42
#